data_020f01e07f19facdb10ca5e005b1c1c6
#
_entry.id   020f01e07f19facdb10ca5e005b1c1c6
#
_cell.length_a   1.000
_cell.length_b   1.000
_cell.length_c   1.000
_cell.angle_alpha   90.00
_cell.angle_beta   90.00
_cell.angle_gamma   90.00
#
_symmetry.space_group_name_H-M   'P 1'
#
loop_
_entity.id
_entity.type
_entity.pdbx_description
1 polymer ?
#
loop_
_entity_poly.entity_id
_entity_poly.type
_entity_poly.pdbx_seq_one_letter_code
_entity_poly.pdbx_strand_id
1 'polypeptide(L)'
;MTPDAILDRDATDLRARLSLRARLSHRLSRHVPTAPALPRLHGPMVSVTFDDVPDTACSTGAAVLDAHGAKGTFYVSRTLLGTATEHWRVAGAEALAEIHRRGHEIGCHTHDHSLVPTLDTRDFAADIGRNRDALAALVPGLVLENFAFPYGYASLAAKRVLSRTYGSGRSIVPGLNAGRIDRYFLRANPLFDRCLDAGLLARLMDDAVARNGWVIFFGHDVAEGASPYGCSPSLLESTIAAASRRGIPVVSIAEGMARTRGVAGERCPMQEESRQSGEISVQRAKGGPRDR
;
A
#
# COMPACT_ATOMS: atom_id res chain seq x y z
N MET A 1 25.09 5.94 -5.40
CA MET A 1 24.03 6.91 -5.72
C MET A 1 22.97 6.75 -4.63
N THR A 2 22.54 7.80 -3.97
CA THR A 2 21.54 7.69 -2.91
C THR A 2 20.17 7.36 -3.49
N PRO A 3 19.31 6.58 -2.80
CA PRO A 3 17.94 6.27 -3.27
C PRO A 3 17.11 7.52 -3.65
N ASP A 4 17.36 8.65 -2.99
CA ASP A 4 16.75 9.92 -3.30
C ASP A 4 17.11 10.45 -4.70
N ALA A 5 18.33 10.20 -5.20
CA ALA A 5 18.78 10.67 -6.51
C ALA A 5 18.16 9.90 -7.69
N ILE A 6 17.66 8.70 -7.44
CA ILE A 6 17.09 7.81 -8.47
C ILE A 6 15.62 8.16 -8.72
N LEU A 7 14.92 8.58 -7.67
CA LEU A 7 13.54 9.04 -7.74
C LEU A 7 13.43 10.49 -8.28
N ASP A 8 14.55 11.18 -8.49
CA ASP A 8 14.60 12.64 -8.65
C ASP A 8 14.37 13.13 -10.10
N ARG A 9 14.54 12.28 -11.14
CA ARG A 9 14.33 12.73 -12.53
C ARG A 9 12.85 12.93 -12.87
N ASP A 10 12.01 11.95 -12.54
CA ASP A 10 10.55 12.08 -12.74
C ASP A 10 9.91 12.98 -11.67
N ALA A 11 10.53 13.03 -10.47
CA ALA A 11 10.14 13.93 -9.39
C ALA A 11 10.30 15.42 -9.76
N THR A 12 11.22 15.77 -10.68
CA THR A 12 11.43 17.17 -11.07
C THR A 12 10.25 17.72 -11.85
N ASP A 13 9.70 16.95 -12.79
CA ASP A 13 8.52 17.33 -13.60
C ASP A 13 7.25 17.35 -12.75
N LEU A 14 7.07 16.39 -11.86
CA LEU A 14 5.95 16.34 -10.92
C LEU A 14 6.03 17.49 -9.89
N ARG A 15 7.23 17.82 -9.41
CA ARG A 15 7.45 19.00 -8.56
C ARG A 15 7.07 20.30 -9.25
N ALA A 16 7.34 20.45 -10.56
CA ALA A 16 6.97 21.65 -11.32
C ALA A 16 5.45 21.85 -11.35
N ARG A 17 4.66 20.78 -11.35
CA ARG A 17 3.19 20.81 -11.32
C ARG A 17 2.61 21.20 -9.95
N LEU A 18 3.40 21.17 -8.88
CA LEU A 18 2.95 21.49 -7.52
C LEU A 18 3.10 23.00 -7.24
N SER A 19 2.03 23.61 -6.73
CA SER A 19 2.08 24.94 -6.13
C SER A 19 3.01 24.97 -4.91
N LEU A 20 3.49 26.16 -4.51
CA LEU A 20 4.33 26.33 -3.31
C LEU A 20 3.64 25.78 -2.05
N ARG A 21 2.31 25.98 -1.93
CA ARG A 21 1.50 25.46 -0.82
C ARG A 21 1.50 23.92 -0.82
N ALA A 22 1.32 23.29 -1.97
CA ALA A 22 1.33 21.84 -2.12
C ALA A 22 2.70 21.26 -1.78
N ARG A 23 3.80 21.87 -2.20
CA ARG A 23 5.19 21.48 -1.85
C ARG A 23 5.44 21.57 -0.35
N LEU A 24 5.01 22.67 0.28
CA LEU A 24 5.13 22.85 1.73
C LEU A 24 4.30 21.81 2.48
N SER A 25 3.04 21.59 2.06
CA SER A 25 2.15 20.59 2.65
C SER A 25 2.74 19.17 2.54
N HIS A 26 3.31 18.82 1.38
CA HIS A 26 4.00 17.55 1.20
C HIS A 26 5.23 17.44 2.14
N ARG A 27 6.05 18.49 2.22
CA ARG A 27 7.21 18.49 3.13
C ARG A 27 6.79 18.32 4.59
N LEU A 28 5.76 19.04 5.02
CA LEU A 28 5.21 18.93 6.38
C LEU A 28 4.59 17.56 6.65
N SER A 29 3.96 16.94 5.65
CA SER A 29 3.33 15.62 5.82
C SER A 29 4.31 14.52 6.21
N ARG A 30 5.60 14.69 5.90
CA ARG A 30 6.69 13.77 6.28
C ARG A 30 7.01 13.78 7.78
N HIS A 31 6.66 14.86 8.48
CA HIS A 31 7.09 15.10 9.87
C HIS A 31 5.91 15.32 10.83
N VAL A 32 4.73 15.68 10.31
CA VAL A 32 3.55 15.98 11.12
C VAL A 32 2.58 14.80 11.06
N PRO A 33 2.47 13.98 12.11
CA PRO A 33 1.46 12.94 12.18
C PRO A 33 0.07 13.57 12.32
N THR A 34 -0.93 12.97 11.68
CA THR A 34 -2.34 13.42 11.72
C THR A 34 -3.23 12.49 12.53
N ALA A 35 -2.66 11.46 13.12
CA ALA A 35 -3.31 10.51 14.01
C ALA A 35 -2.31 10.04 15.06
N PRO A 36 -2.76 9.36 16.14
CA PRO A 36 -1.86 8.70 17.08
C PRO A 36 -0.87 7.79 16.35
N ALA A 37 0.38 7.78 16.84
CA ALA A 37 1.39 6.88 16.32
C ALA A 37 0.95 5.43 16.53
N LEU A 38 1.42 4.52 15.64
CA LEU A 38 1.23 3.10 15.87
C LEU A 38 1.86 2.68 17.20
N PRO A 39 1.28 1.69 17.90
CA PRO A 39 1.90 1.06 19.05
C PRO A 39 3.30 0.54 18.70
N ARG A 40 4.12 0.31 19.72
CA ARG A 40 5.44 -0.26 19.54
C ARG A 40 5.32 -1.66 18.93
N LEU A 41 6.10 -1.93 17.90
CA LEU A 41 6.10 -3.25 17.25
C LEU A 41 6.69 -4.31 18.21
N HIS A 42 6.11 -5.50 18.23
CA HIS A 42 6.57 -6.61 19.08
C HIS A 42 7.70 -7.42 18.47
N GLY A 43 8.03 -7.19 17.20
CA GLY A 43 9.09 -7.85 16.46
C GLY A 43 9.28 -7.24 15.08
N PRO A 44 10.35 -7.61 14.38
CA PRO A 44 10.59 -7.16 13.03
C PRO A 44 9.57 -7.79 12.07
N MET A 45 9.25 -7.06 10.99
CA MET A 45 8.44 -7.58 9.88
C MET A 45 8.82 -6.91 8.55
N VAL A 46 8.54 -7.61 7.46
CA VAL A 46 8.76 -7.14 6.09
C VAL A 46 7.44 -7.16 5.36
N SER A 47 7.18 -6.15 4.50
CA SER A 47 6.09 -6.20 3.53
C SER A 47 6.63 -5.89 2.14
N VAL A 48 6.11 -6.61 1.14
CA VAL A 48 6.34 -6.33 -0.28
C VAL A 48 5.06 -5.77 -0.86
N THR A 49 5.17 -4.63 -1.53
CA THR A 49 4.03 -3.94 -2.12
C THR A 49 4.29 -3.62 -3.59
N PHE A 50 3.25 -3.68 -4.42
CA PHE A 50 3.31 -3.35 -5.84
C PHE A 50 2.31 -2.24 -6.14
N ASP A 51 2.79 -1.19 -6.82
CA ASP A 51 1.97 -0.07 -7.25
C ASP A 51 1.54 -0.26 -8.71
N ASP A 52 0.43 0.35 -9.11
CA ASP A 52 -0.14 0.31 -10.46
C ASP A 52 -0.47 -1.09 -11.02
N VAL A 53 -0.16 -2.12 -10.27
CA VAL A 53 -0.43 -3.54 -10.57
C VAL A 53 -0.09 -3.98 -12.00
N PRO A 54 1.16 -3.86 -12.45
CA PRO A 54 1.59 -4.48 -13.69
C PRO A 54 1.18 -5.95 -13.75
N ASP A 55 0.88 -6.47 -14.94
CA ASP A 55 0.48 -7.86 -15.15
C ASP A 55 1.55 -8.85 -14.65
N THR A 56 2.83 -8.48 -14.77
CA THR A 56 3.95 -9.27 -14.25
C THR A 56 4.05 -9.25 -12.72
N ALA A 57 3.63 -8.18 -12.05
CA ALA A 57 3.50 -8.19 -10.58
C ALA A 57 2.40 -9.17 -10.14
N CYS A 58 1.27 -9.16 -10.85
CA CYS A 58 0.13 -10.03 -10.57
C CYS A 58 0.40 -11.51 -10.89
N SER A 59 1.22 -11.79 -11.90
CA SER A 59 1.60 -13.17 -12.30
C SER A 59 2.88 -13.61 -11.60
N THR A 60 4.03 -13.14 -12.05
CA THR A 60 5.36 -13.55 -11.55
C THR A 60 5.58 -13.13 -10.10
N GLY A 61 5.30 -11.85 -9.76
CA GLY A 61 5.50 -11.33 -8.41
C GLY A 61 4.68 -12.07 -7.38
N ALA A 62 3.39 -12.28 -7.65
CA ALA A 62 2.51 -13.03 -6.76
C ALA A 62 2.91 -14.52 -6.68
N ALA A 63 3.39 -15.14 -7.79
CA ALA A 63 3.86 -16.52 -7.78
C ALA A 63 5.11 -16.70 -6.89
N VAL A 64 6.07 -15.78 -6.96
CA VAL A 64 7.25 -15.79 -6.09
C VAL A 64 6.83 -15.65 -4.63
N LEU A 65 5.93 -14.73 -4.29
CA LEU A 65 5.44 -14.59 -2.91
C LEU A 65 4.78 -15.89 -2.41
N ASP A 66 3.89 -16.49 -3.20
CA ASP A 66 3.19 -17.72 -2.82
C ASP A 66 4.13 -18.90 -2.65
N ALA A 67 5.17 -19.04 -3.49
CA ALA A 67 6.18 -20.10 -3.37
C ALA A 67 6.91 -20.05 -2.01
N HIS A 68 6.95 -18.86 -1.38
CA HIS A 68 7.52 -18.67 -0.05
C HIS A 68 6.47 -18.56 1.07
N GLY A 69 5.20 -18.86 0.79
CA GLY A 69 4.11 -18.74 1.76
C GLY A 69 3.84 -17.30 2.23
N ALA A 70 4.32 -16.30 1.47
CA ALA A 70 4.18 -14.88 1.80
C ALA A 70 3.00 -14.25 1.07
N LYS A 71 2.47 -13.15 1.63
CA LYS A 71 1.43 -12.35 0.98
C LYS A 71 1.91 -10.91 0.79
N GLY A 72 1.67 -10.38 -0.42
CA GLY A 72 1.96 -9.00 -0.77
C GLY A 72 0.73 -8.12 -0.76
N THR A 73 0.95 -6.81 -0.93
CA THR A 73 -0.10 -5.81 -1.08
C THR A 73 -0.01 -5.15 -2.46
N PHE A 74 -1.13 -5.10 -3.17
CA PHE A 74 -1.23 -4.58 -4.53
C PHE A 74 -2.10 -3.32 -4.51
N TYR A 75 -1.49 -2.16 -4.77
CA TYR A 75 -2.18 -0.88 -4.77
C TYR A 75 -2.71 -0.53 -6.14
N VAL A 76 -4.02 -0.32 -6.24
CA VAL A 76 -4.77 -0.28 -7.49
C VAL A 76 -5.44 1.06 -7.70
N SER A 77 -5.21 1.64 -8.88
CA SER A 77 -5.98 2.75 -9.45
C SER A 77 -6.94 2.20 -10.50
N ARG A 78 -8.25 2.42 -10.31
CA ARG A 78 -9.27 1.83 -11.19
C ARG A 78 -9.10 2.19 -12.66
N THR A 79 -8.75 3.44 -12.96
CA THR A 79 -8.62 3.91 -14.34
C THR A 79 -7.44 3.33 -15.09
N LEU A 80 -6.44 2.80 -14.38
CA LEU A 80 -5.29 2.16 -15.01
C LEU A 80 -5.55 0.71 -15.42
N LEU A 81 -6.54 0.04 -14.83
CA LEU A 81 -6.78 -1.39 -15.08
C LEU A 81 -7.01 -1.69 -16.56
N GLY A 82 -6.24 -2.66 -17.06
CA GLY A 82 -6.30 -3.12 -18.45
C GLY A 82 -5.65 -2.19 -19.46
N THR A 83 -5.03 -1.08 -19.02
CA THR A 83 -4.32 -0.15 -19.92
C THR A 83 -2.87 -0.57 -20.14
N ALA A 84 -2.21 0.07 -21.09
CA ALA A 84 -0.77 -0.01 -21.27
C ALA A 84 -0.14 1.35 -20.92
N THR A 85 0.97 1.32 -20.21
CA THR A 85 1.81 2.49 -19.92
C THR A 85 3.05 2.46 -20.81
N GLU A 86 3.95 3.41 -20.65
CA GLU A 86 5.26 3.40 -21.30
C GLU A 86 6.12 2.20 -20.85
N HIS A 87 5.92 1.72 -19.63
CA HIS A 87 6.82 0.76 -18.97
C HIS A 87 6.24 -0.65 -18.89
N TRP A 88 4.93 -0.79 -18.70
CA TRP A 88 4.26 -2.09 -18.52
C TRP A 88 2.79 -2.06 -18.95
N ARG A 89 2.26 -3.26 -19.12
CA ARG A 89 0.81 -3.47 -19.22
C ARG A 89 0.23 -3.64 -17.81
N VAL A 90 -0.84 -2.92 -17.51
CA VAL A 90 -1.55 -3.02 -16.23
C VAL A 90 -2.52 -4.19 -16.29
N ALA A 91 -2.58 -4.96 -15.21
CA ALA A 91 -3.47 -6.12 -15.08
C ALA A 91 -4.96 -5.74 -15.22
N GLY A 92 -5.75 -6.70 -15.67
CA GLY A 92 -7.21 -6.56 -15.74
C GLY A 92 -7.92 -7.00 -14.46
N ALA A 93 -9.26 -6.89 -14.46
CA ALA A 93 -10.10 -7.25 -13.32
C ALA A 93 -9.97 -8.74 -12.92
N GLU A 94 -9.80 -9.64 -13.88
CA GLU A 94 -9.64 -11.08 -13.61
C GLU A 94 -8.38 -11.37 -12.79
N ALA A 95 -7.26 -10.71 -13.12
CA ALA A 95 -6.02 -10.86 -12.37
C ALA A 95 -6.16 -10.32 -10.94
N LEU A 96 -6.90 -9.22 -10.73
CA LEU A 96 -7.20 -8.72 -9.38
C LEU A 96 -8.04 -9.70 -8.58
N ALA A 97 -9.09 -10.28 -9.16
CA ALA A 97 -9.90 -11.29 -8.52
C ALA A 97 -9.08 -12.51 -8.11
N GLU A 98 -8.15 -12.94 -8.99
CA GLU A 98 -7.23 -14.04 -8.71
C GLU A 98 -6.26 -13.72 -7.56
N ILE A 99 -5.64 -12.54 -7.54
CA ILE A 99 -4.78 -12.08 -6.43
C ILE A 99 -5.55 -12.09 -5.11
N HIS A 100 -6.76 -11.55 -5.10
CA HIS A 100 -7.63 -11.54 -3.92
C HIS A 100 -7.96 -12.94 -3.45
N ARG A 101 -8.33 -13.86 -4.38
CA ARG A 101 -8.63 -15.24 -4.08
C ARG A 101 -7.43 -16.00 -3.51
N ARG A 102 -6.21 -15.64 -3.93
CA ARG A 102 -4.94 -16.18 -3.40
C ARG A 102 -4.57 -15.60 -2.04
N GLY A 103 -5.37 -14.69 -1.49
CA GLY A 103 -5.18 -14.08 -0.17
C GLY A 103 -4.15 -12.96 -0.11
N HIS A 104 -3.75 -12.40 -1.26
CA HIS A 104 -3.00 -11.13 -1.27
C HIS A 104 -3.94 -9.97 -0.97
N GLU A 105 -3.38 -8.92 -0.40
CA GLU A 105 -4.11 -7.69 -0.13
C GLU A 105 -4.20 -6.82 -1.40
N ILE A 106 -5.38 -6.26 -1.64
CA ILE A 106 -5.58 -5.17 -2.58
C ILE A 106 -5.78 -3.88 -1.79
N GLY A 107 -4.99 -2.85 -2.08
CA GLY A 107 -5.05 -1.54 -1.46
C GLY A 107 -5.48 -0.45 -2.45
N CYS A 108 -5.86 0.71 -1.92
CA CYS A 108 -6.27 1.86 -2.73
C CYS A 108 -5.06 2.68 -3.20
N HIS A 109 -5.08 3.06 -4.51
CA HIS A 109 -4.07 3.94 -5.10
C HIS A 109 -4.68 5.17 -5.80
N THR A 110 -5.79 5.72 -5.24
CA THR A 110 -6.71 6.67 -5.87
C THR A 110 -7.47 6.04 -7.05
N HIS A 111 -8.51 6.71 -7.54
CA HIS A 111 -9.26 6.25 -8.72
C HIS A 111 -8.52 6.59 -10.02
N ASP A 112 -8.06 7.83 -10.11
CA ASP A 112 -7.51 8.42 -11.33
C ASP A 112 -5.97 8.51 -11.31
N HIS A 113 -5.29 7.78 -10.41
CA HIS A 113 -3.85 7.87 -10.17
C HIS A 113 -3.39 9.33 -9.98
N SER A 114 -4.15 10.06 -9.17
CA SER A 114 -4.03 11.51 -9.03
C SER A 114 -2.83 11.92 -8.19
N LEU A 115 -2.18 13.03 -8.56
CA LEU A 115 -1.16 13.68 -7.75
C LEU A 115 -1.83 14.35 -6.53
N VAL A 116 -1.92 13.62 -5.41
CA VAL A 116 -2.74 13.95 -4.24
C VAL A 116 -2.63 15.39 -3.73
N PRO A 117 -1.44 16.05 -3.68
CA PRO A 117 -1.36 17.44 -3.22
C PRO A 117 -2.02 18.47 -4.14
N THR A 118 -2.47 18.10 -5.34
CA THR A 118 -3.21 18.99 -6.26
C THR A 118 -4.71 18.93 -6.03
N LEU A 119 -5.21 17.94 -5.31
CA LEU A 119 -6.62 17.78 -4.97
C LEU A 119 -6.96 18.53 -3.68
N ASP A 120 -8.15 19.10 -3.63
CA ASP A 120 -8.70 19.56 -2.36
C ASP A 120 -9.23 18.36 -1.52
N THR A 121 -9.68 18.63 -0.30
CA THR A 121 -10.13 17.59 0.64
C THR A 121 -11.37 16.84 0.13
N ARG A 122 -12.29 17.53 -0.54
CA ARG A 122 -13.53 16.98 -1.07
C ARG A 122 -13.25 16.11 -2.30
N ASP A 123 -12.45 16.62 -3.22
CA ASP A 123 -12.08 15.93 -4.44
C ASP A 123 -11.28 14.67 -4.13
N PHE A 124 -10.33 14.74 -3.18
CA PHE A 124 -9.58 13.57 -2.74
C PHE A 124 -10.49 12.52 -2.08
N ALA A 125 -11.41 12.93 -1.21
CA ALA A 125 -12.36 12.00 -0.58
C ALA A 125 -13.29 11.35 -1.62
N ALA A 126 -13.76 12.12 -2.61
CA ALA A 126 -14.57 11.60 -3.70
C ALA A 126 -13.79 10.61 -4.59
N ASP A 127 -12.54 10.93 -4.91
CA ASP A 127 -11.66 10.08 -5.72
C ASP A 127 -11.43 8.71 -5.08
N ILE A 128 -11.00 8.68 -3.81
CA ILE A 128 -10.78 7.40 -3.10
C ILE A 128 -12.09 6.63 -2.86
N GLY A 129 -13.22 7.33 -2.71
CA GLY A 129 -14.55 6.72 -2.64
C GLY A 129 -14.92 6.02 -3.95
N ARG A 130 -14.76 6.71 -5.10
CA ARG A 130 -14.98 6.11 -6.43
C ARG A 130 -14.11 4.87 -6.65
N ASN A 131 -12.83 4.94 -6.23
CA ASN A 131 -11.91 3.79 -6.37
C ASN A 131 -12.40 2.59 -5.58
N ARG A 132 -12.76 2.79 -4.30
CA ARG A 132 -13.30 1.75 -3.43
C ARG A 132 -14.54 1.09 -4.04
N ASP A 133 -15.52 1.90 -4.44
CA ASP A 133 -16.81 1.41 -4.93
C ASP A 133 -16.65 0.66 -6.27
N ALA A 134 -15.79 1.18 -7.16
CA ALA A 134 -15.51 0.54 -8.44
C ALA A 134 -14.73 -0.78 -8.29
N LEU A 135 -13.75 -0.86 -7.39
CA LEU A 135 -12.99 -2.10 -7.17
C LEU A 135 -13.82 -3.14 -6.42
N ALA A 136 -14.66 -2.74 -5.47
CA ALA A 136 -15.59 -3.65 -4.80
C ALA A 136 -16.64 -4.24 -5.75
N ALA A 137 -17.05 -3.48 -6.78
CA ALA A 137 -17.93 -3.99 -7.84
C ALA A 137 -17.24 -5.00 -8.76
N LEU A 138 -15.91 -4.89 -8.96
CA LEU A 138 -15.13 -5.82 -9.78
C LEU A 138 -14.74 -7.11 -9.04
N VAL A 139 -14.47 -7.01 -7.75
CA VAL A 139 -14.00 -8.12 -6.93
C VAL A 139 -14.94 -8.29 -5.73
N PRO A 140 -15.89 -9.21 -5.79
CA PRO A 140 -16.85 -9.43 -4.72
C PRO A 140 -16.17 -9.77 -3.39
N GLY A 141 -16.59 -9.11 -2.31
CA GLY A 141 -16.02 -9.29 -0.97
C GLY A 141 -14.73 -8.51 -0.70
N LEU A 142 -14.22 -7.75 -1.68
CA LEU A 142 -13.04 -6.93 -1.49
C LEU A 142 -13.33 -5.77 -0.52
N VAL A 143 -12.44 -5.64 0.47
CA VAL A 143 -12.38 -4.48 1.38
C VAL A 143 -11.01 -3.83 1.24
N LEU A 144 -10.99 -2.54 0.89
CA LEU A 144 -9.74 -1.77 0.81
C LEU A 144 -9.41 -1.19 2.18
N GLU A 145 -8.47 -1.80 2.90
CA GLU A 145 -8.09 -1.34 4.24
C GLU A 145 -6.95 -0.32 4.25
N ASN A 146 -6.10 -0.34 3.24
CA ASN A 146 -4.87 0.46 3.22
C ASN A 146 -4.72 1.25 1.92
N PHE A 147 -3.95 2.34 2.01
CA PHE A 147 -3.76 3.31 0.94
C PHE A 147 -2.27 3.49 0.63
N ALA A 148 -1.91 3.69 -0.65
CA ALA A 148 -0.62 4.21 -1.06
C ALA A 148 -0.78 5.52 -1.84
N PHE A 149 0.09 6.49 -1.58
CA PHE A 149 0.08 7.77 -2.29
C PHE A 149 0.69 7.61 -3.68
N PRO A 150 -0.04 7.89 -4.79
CA PRO A 150 0.55 7.97 -6.12
C PRO A 150 1.77 8.89 -6.12
N TYR A 151 2.84 8.45 -6.78
CA TYR A 151 4.14 9.14 -6.81
C TYR A 151 4.74 9.41 -5.42
N GLY A 152 4.18 8.85 -4.35
CA GLY A 152 4.59 9.10 -2.96
C GLY A 152 4.27 10.49 -2.40
N TYR A 153 3.53 11.32 -3.13
CA TYR A 153 3.23 12.68 -2.71
C TYR A 153 1.97 12.75 -1.83
N ALA A 154 2.17 13.06 -0.56
CA ALA A 154 1.10 13.26 0.43
C ALA A 154 0.83 14.74 0.70
N SER A 155 -0.31 15.02 1.34
CA SER A 155 -0.59 16.31 1.99
C SER A 155 -1.14 16.10 3.40
N LEU A 156 -1.04 17.10 4.26
CA LEU A 156 -1.62 17.02 5.62
C LEU A 156 -3.14 16.85 5.57
N ALA A 157 -3.80 17.49 4.59
CA ALA A 157 -5.24 17.36 4.38
C ALA A 157 -5.61 15.93 3.98
N ALA A 158 -4.90 15.34 3.02
CA ALA A 158 -5.12 13.96 2.60
C ALA A 158 -4.92 12.97 3.75
N LYS A 159 -3.87 13.12 4.56
CA LYS A 159 -3.65 12.26 5.74
C LYS A 159 -4.82 12.32 6.74
N ARG A 160 -5.46 13.50 6.91
CA ARG A 160 -6.67 13.63 7.74
C ARG A 160 -7.89 12.93 7.13
N VAL A 161 -8.04 12.96 5.81
CA VAL A 161 -9.09 12.20 5.11
C VAL A 161 -8.85 10.71 5.30
N LEU A 162 -7.63 10.22 5.03
CA LEU A 162 -7.28 8.81 5.19
C LEU A 162 -7.53 8.30 6.62
N SER A 163 -7.33 9.14 7.64
CA SER A 163 -7.56 8.72 9.02
C SER A 163 -9.00 8.39 9.36
N ARG A 164 -9.94 8.73 8.49
CA ARG A 164 -11.38 8.44 8.62
C ARG A 164 -11.84 7.26 7.77
N THR A 165 -11.01 6.85 6.80
CA THR A 165 -11.42 5.89 5.76
C THR A 165 -10.51 4.68 5.63
N TYR A 166 -9.22 4.80 5.96
CA TYR A 166 -8.23 3.74 5.80
C TYR A 166 -7.44 3.50 7.08
N GLY A 167 -6.90 2.29 7.23
CA GLY A 167 -6.04 1.91 8.36
C GLY A 167 -4.65 2.52 8.28
N SER A 168 -4.11 2.68 7.07
CA SER A 168 -2.78 3.25 6.85
C SER A 168 -2.64 4.00 5.52
N GLY A 169 -1.56 4.79 5.39
CA GLY A 169 -1.12 5.42 4.15
C GLY A 169 0.38 5.26 3.95
N ARG A 170 0.81 4.67 2.83
CA ARG A 170 2.22 4.43 2.49
C ARG A 170 2.74 5.51 1.54
N SER A 171 3.92 6.01 1.87
CA SER A 171 4.74 6.87 1.02
C SER A 171 5.85 6.06 0.33
N ILE A 172 6.63 6.72 -0.54
CA ILE A 172 7.84 6.14 -1.13
C ILE A 172 9.13 6.66 -0.46
N VAL A 173 9.02 7.34 0.67
CA VAL A 173 10.21 7.85 1.39
C VAL A 173 10.95 6.68 2.03
N PRO A 174 12.22 6.46 1.67
CA PRO A 174 12.98 5.33 2.20
C PRO A 174 13.16 5.38 3.71
N GLY A 175 13.31 4.21 4.31
CA GLY A 175 13.66 4.04 5.71
C GLY A 175 12.89 2.93 6.41
N LEU A 176 13.18 2.79 7.70
CA LEU A 176 12.59 1.83 8.60
C LEU A 176 11.42 2.47 9.36
N ASN A 177 10.32 1.75 9.45
CA ASN A 177 9.23 2.09 10.34
C ASN A 177 9.52 1.48 11.72
N ALA A 178 10.03 2.29 12.66
CA ALA A 178 10.38 1.85 14.01
C ALA A 178 10.16 2.98 15.02
N GLY A 179 9.93 2.63 16.29
CA GLY A 179 9.66 3.60 17.35
C GLY A 179 8.31 4.29 17.17
N ARG A 180 8.31 5.61 16.97
CA ARG A 180 7.09 6.39 16.72
C ARG A 180 6.74 6.40 15.24
N ILE A 181 5.84 5.53 14.83
CA ILE A 181 5.47 5.32 13.42
C ILE A 181 4.21 6.15 13.09
N ASP A 182 4.30 6.98 12.05
CA ASP A 182 3.14 7.68 11.47
C ASP A 182 2.40 6.73 10.53
N ARG A 183 1.23 6.24 10.96
CA ARG A 183 0.44 5.25 10.19
C ARG A 183 -0.04 5.77 8.83
N TYR A 184 -0.17 7.10 8.67
CA TYR A 184 -0.59 7.71 7.40
C TYR A 184 0.57 8.28 6.60
N PHE A 185 1.80 7.89 6.96
CA PHE A 185 3.01 8.17 6.20
C PHE A 185 4.04 7.04 6.42
N LEU A 186 3.64 5.80 6.17
CA LEU A 186 4.56 4.66 6.25
C LEU A 186 5.69 4.83 5.24
N ARG A 187 6.92 4.62 5.68
CA ARG A 187 8.12 4.65 4.84
C ARG A 187 8.21 3.36 4.05
N ALA A 188 8.65 3.46 2.79
CA ALA A 188 8.90 2.29 1.96
C ALA A 188 10.19 2.46 1.14
N ASN A 189 10.87 1.36 0.93
CA ASN A 189 12.16 1.32 0.23
C ASN A 189 11.93 0.77 -1.19
N PRO A 190 12.60 1.31 -2.22
CA PRO A 190 12.42 0.82 -3.58
C PRO A 190 12.96 -0.61 -3.71
N LEU A 191 12.14 -1.50 -4.29
CA LEU A 191 12.50 -2.84 -4.71
C LEU A 191 12.80 -2.81 -6.22
N PHE A 192 13.90 -2.15 -6.58
CA PHE A 192 14.31 -1.96 -7.97
C PHE A 192 15.71 -2.52 -8.19
N ASP A 193 15.93 -3.27 -9.26
CA ASP A 193 17.25 -3.85 -9.60
C ASP A 193 18.36 -2.79 -9.62
N ARG A 194 18.03 -1.57 -10.05
CA ARG A 194 18.99 -0.46 -10.18
C ARG A 194 19.45 0.16 -8.85
N CYS A 195 18.80 -0.14 -7.71
CA CYS A 195 19.08 0.57 -6.46
C CYS A 195 19.08 -0.28 -5.19
N LEU A 196 18.63 -1.52 -5.23
CA LEU A 196 18.66 -2.42 -4.08
C LEU A 196 19.73 -3.50 -4.28
N ASP A 197 20.93 -3.26 -3.78
CA ASP A 197 21.99 -4.25 -3.75
C ASP A 197 21.93 -5.13 -2.49
N ALA A 198 22.68 -6.23 -2.50
CA ALA A 198 22.73 -7.19 -1.40
C ALA A 198 23.22 -6.57 -0.07
N GLY A 199 24.10 -5.57 -0.13
CA GLY A 199 24.60 -4.88 1.06
C GLY A 199 23.55 -3.98 1.70
N LEU A 200 22.79 -3.22 0.90
CA LEU A 200 21.68 -2.41 1.40
C LEU A 200 20.56 -3.29 1.93
N LEU A 201 20.23 -4.37 1.22
CA LEU A 201 19.22 -5.33 1.66
C LEU A 201 19.60 -5.93 3.03
N ALA A 202 20.83 -6.39 3.19
CA ALA A 202 21.32 -6.93 4.47
C ALA A 202 21.18 -5.90 5.60
N ARG A 203 21.64 -4.67 5.39
CA ARG A 203 21.53 -3.59 6.39
C ARG A 203 20.07 -3.31 6.79
N LEU A 204 19.14 -3.23 5.82
CA LEU A 204 17.71 -3.02 6.12
C LEU A 204 17.14 -4.13 7.00
N MET A 205 17.52 -5.39 6.74
CA MET A 205 17.06 -6.53 7.54
C MET A 205 17.69 -6.53 8.94
N ASP A 206 18.99 -6.23 9.06
CA ASP A 206 19.69 -6.15 10.34
C ASP A 206 19.13 -5.00 11.21
N ASP A 207 18.87 -3.84 10.62
CA ASP A 207 18.23 -2.71 11.27
C ASP A 207 16.80 -3.06 11.75
N ALA A 208 16.05 -3.83 10.95
CA ALA A 208 14.73 -4.31 11.33
C ALA A 208 14.78 -5.19 12.59
N VAL A 209 15.72 -6.12 12.64
CA VAL A 209 15.93 -6.99 13.83
C VAL A 209 16.33 -6.15 15.04
N ALA A 210 17.34 -5.30 14.88
CA ALA A 210 17.93 -4.52 15.98
C ALA A 210 16.92 -3.55 16.62
N ARG A 211 15.93 -3.07 15.86
CA ARG A 211 14.98 -2.03 16.29
C ARG A 211 13.54 -2.50 16.38
N ASN A 212 13.26 -3.79 16.21
CA ASN A 212 11.91 -4.32 16.05
C ASN A 212 11.12 -3.49 15.04
N GLY A 213 11.69 -3.35 13.84
CA GLY A 213 11.20 -2.42 12.83
C GLY A 213 10.41 -3.13 11.72
N TRP A 214 9.62 -2.36 10.99
CA TRP A 214 8.89 -2.78 9.81
C TRP A 214 9.53 -2.21 8.55
N VAL A 215 10.14 -3.07 7.74
CA VAL A 215 10.64 -2.72 6.42
C VAL A 215 9.53 -2.95 5.42
N ILE A 216 9.16 -1.91 4.68
CA ILE A 216 8.23 -2.01 3.56
C ILE A 216 9.04 -1.79 2.28
N PHE A 217 8.86 -2.67 1.31
CA PHE A 217 9.35 -2.50 -0.05
C PHE A 217 8.21 -2.12 -0.98
N PHE A 218 8.50 -1.27 -1.97
CA PHE A 218 7.58 -0.97 -3.06
C PHE A 218 8.27 -1.16 -4.40
N GLY A 219 7.55 -1.70 -5.36
CA GLY A 219 7.97 -1.90 -6.75
C GLY A 219 6.77 -1.86 -7.67
N HIS A 220 7.02 -2.13 -8.93
CA HIS A 220 5.97 -2.22 -9.94
C HIS A 220 6.05 -3.58 -10.63
N ASP A 221 6.71 -3.69 -11.77
CA ASP A 221 6.82 -4.92 -12.54
C ASP A 221 7.87 -5.89 -11.98
N VAL A 222 7.63 -7.19 -12.17
CA VAL A 222 8.54 -8.27 -11.77
C VAL A 222 8.82 -9.14 -13.01
N ALA A 223 9.98 -8.92 -13.64
CA ALA A 223 10.37 -9.61 -14.86
C ALA A 223 11.89 -9.63 -15.04
N GLU A 224 12.39 -10.57 -15.83
CA GLU A 224 13.76 -10.46 -16.35
C GLU A 224 13.84 -9.23 -17.26
N GLY A 225 14.76 -8.31 -16.97
CA GLY A 225 14.82 -7.02 -17.67
C GLY A 225 13.68 -6.08 -17.30
N ALA A 226 13.22 -6.10 -16.06
CA ALA A 226 12.19 -5.21 -15.54
C ALA A 226 12.46 -3.73 -15.86
N SER A 227 11.40 -2.93 -15.82
CA SER A 227 11.49 -1.48 -15.99
C SER A 227 12.42 -0.83 -14.96
N PRO A 228 12.78 0.45 -15.11
CA PRO A 228 13.55 1.16 -14.08
C PRO A 228 12.86 1.20 -12.70
N TYR A 229 11.59 0.87 -12.58
CA TYR A 229 10.79 0.89 -11.34
C TYR A 229 10.40 -0.50 -10.86
N GLY A 230 10.94 -1.54 -11.50
CA GLY A 230 10.68 -2.94 -11.19
C GLY A 230 11.91 -3.71 -10.73
N CYS A 231 11.73 -5.00 -10.55
CA CYS A 231 12.79 -5.90 -10.15
C CYS A 231 12.73 -7.24 -10.89
N SER A 232 13.87 -7.92 -10.94
CA SER A 232 13.94 -9.30 -11.37
C SER A 232 13.26 -10.23 -10.35
N PRO A 233 12.73 -11.39 -10.78
CA PRO A 233 12.24 -12.41 -9.86
C PRO A 233 13.30 -12.81 -8.84
N SER A 234 14.57 -12.89 -9.23
CA SER A 234 15.69 -13.24 -8.36
C SER A 234 15.94 -12.21 -7.26
N LEU A 235 15.77 -10.90 -7.50
CA LEU A 235 15.86 -9.88 -6.46
C LEU A 235 14.69 -9.99 -5.47
N LEU A 236 13.47 -10.24 -5.94
CA LEU A 236 12.32 -10.47 -5.07
C LEU A 236 12.52 -11.70 -4.19
N GLU A 237 12.96 -12.84 -4.76
CA GLU A 237 13.29 -14.05 -4.01
C GLU A 237 14.38 -13.81 -2.97
N SER A 238 15.45 -13.10 -3.37
CA SER A 238 16.55 -12.74 -2.47
C SER A 238 16.09 -11.89 -1.30
N THR A 239 15.14 -10.99 -1.53
CA THR A 239 14.53 -10.14 -0.50
C THR A 239 13.73 -10.95 0.50
N ILE A 240 12.88 -11.87 0.04
CA ILE A 240 12.11 -12.77 0.90
C ILE A 240 13.04 -13.71 1.67
N ALA A 241 14.02 -14.29 0.98
CA ALA A 241 15.00 -15.18 1.60
C ALA A 241 15.86 -14.47 2.66
N ALA A 242 16.22 -13.20 2.44
CA ALA A 242 16.97 -12.40 3.43
C ALA A 242 16.17 -12.16 4.71
N ALA A 243 14.85 -11.94 4.60
CA ALA A 243 13.93 -11.86 5.73
C ALA A 243 13.82 -13.23 6.44
N SER A 244 13.54 -14.28 5.68
CA SER A 244 13.35 -15.65 6.20
C SER A 244 14.57 -16.15 6.98
N ARG A 245 15.80 -15.95 6.47
CA ARG A 245 17.05 -16.32 7.17
C ARG A 245 17.23 -15.66 8.53
N ARG A 246 16.54 -14.55 8.79
CA ARG A 246 16.56 -13.82 10.07
C ARG A 246 15.30 -14.07 10.92
N GLY A 247 14.44 -14.99 10.51
CA GLY A 247 13.16 -15.25 11.17
C GLY A 247 12.16 -14.08 11.08
N ILE A 248 12.34 -13.18 10.10
CA ILE A 248 11.45 -12.03 9.91
C ILE A 248 10.28 -12.46 9.02
N PRO A 249 9.03 -12.36 9.50
CA PRO A 249 7.86 -12.70 8.69
C PRO A 249 7.68 -11.69 7.55
N VAL A 250 7.31 -12.21 6.37
CA VAL A 250 6.88 -11.41 5.22
C VAL A 250 5.35 -11.39 5.18
N VAL A 251 4.76 -10.23 5.36
CA VAL A 251 3.32 -10.06 5.59
C VAL A 251 2.75 -8.95 4.68
N SER A 252 1.45 -9.00 4.38
CA SER A 252 0.77 -7.87 3.74
C SER A 252 0.73 -6.64 4.66
N ILE A 253 0.39 -5.47 4.12
CA ILE A 253 0.22 -4.26 4.94
C ILE A 253 -0.93 -4.44 5.94
N ALA A 254 -2.04 -5.05 5.52
CA ALA A 254 -3.19 -5.33 6.41
C ALA A 254 -2.77 -6.24 7.58
N GLU A 255 -2.05 -7.30 7.31
CA GLU A 255 -1.53 -8.18 8.37
C GLU A 255 -0.51 -7.47 9.27
N GLY A 256 0.42 -6.69 8.68
CA GLY A 256 1.35 -5.85 9.43
C GLY A 256 0.62 -4.88 10.37
N MET A 257 -0.43 -4.20 9.87
CA MET A 257 -1.28 -3.32 10.67
C MET A 257 -2.05 -4.08 11.76
N ALA A 258 -2.54 -5.29 11.49
CA ALA A 258 -3.20 -6.13 12.50
C ALA A 258 -2.23 -6.53 13.62
N ARG A 259 -0.99 -6.88 13.30
CA ARG A 259 0.07 -7.19 14.28
C ARG A 259 0.42 -6.00 15.18
N THR A 260 0.27 -4.76 14.68
CA THR A 260 0.46 -3.57 15.54
C THR A 260 -0.69 -3.36 16.53
N ARG A 261 -1.89 -3.91 16.24
CA ARG A 261 -3.10 -3.77 17.08
C ARG A 261 -3.24 -4.85 18.14
N GLY A 262 -2.49 -5.93 18.05
CA GLY A 262 -2.65 -7.18 18.81
C GLY A 262 -2.60 -7.08 20.34
N VAL A 263 -2.62 -5.86 20.90
CA VAL A 263 -2.64 -5.60 22.35
C VAL A 263 -3.68 -4.53 22.77
N ALA A 264 -4.25 -3.79 21.81
CA ALA A 264 -5.28 -2.80 22.13
C ALA A 264 -6.44 -2.99 21.13
N GLY A 265 -7.58 -3.45 21.60
CA GLY A 265 -8.78 -3.80 20.82
C GLY A 265 -9.37 -2.68 19.93
N GLU A 266 -8.55 -1.94 19.21
CA GLU A 266 -8.96 -0.93 18.24
C GLU A 266 -9.33 -1.59 16.91
N ARG A 267 -10.61 -1.61 16.58
CA ARG A 267 -11.16 -2.07 15.31
C ARG A 267 -10.90 -1.03 14.21
N CYS A 268 -10.72 -1.50 12.97
CA CYS A 268 -10.69 -0.64 11.79
C CYS A 268 -12.07 0.05 11.63
N PRO A 269 -12.13 1.38 11.40
CA PRO A 269 -13.38 2.11 11.25
C PRO A 269 -14.33 1.51 10.19
N MET A 270 -13.78 0.91 9.15
CA MET A 270 -14.56 0.30 8.05
C MET A 270 -15.27 -1.02 8.42
N GLN A 271 -14.85 -1.73 9.48
CA GLN A 271 -15.54 -2.95 9.90
C GLN A 271 -16.85 -2.68 10.66
N GLU A 272 -17.04 -1.46 11.18
CA GLU A 272 -18.29 -1.09 11.86
C GLU A 272 -19.39 -0.73 10.89
N GLU A 273 -19.10 -0.03 9.78
CA GLU A 273 -20.10 0.32 8.78
C GLU A 273 -20.67 -0.90 8.04
N SER A 274 -19.84 -1.92 7.74
CA SER A 274 -20.32 -3.13 7.06
C SER A 274 -21.19 -4.03 7.95
N ARG A 275 -21.00 -3.99 9.29
CA ARG A 275 -21.87 -4.72 10.23
C ARG A 275 -23.19 -3.99 10.45
N GLN A 276 -23.21 -2.67 10.56
CA GLN A 276 -24.44 -1.89 10.70
C GLN A 276 -25.32 -2.01 9.45
N SER A 277 -24.71 -2.04 8.25
CA SER A 277 -25.44 -2.28 6.99
C SER A 277 -26.02 -3.69 6.89
N GLY A 278 -25.32 -4.70 7.42
CA GLY A 278 -25.77 -6.09 7.47
C GLY A 278 -26.91 -6.32 8.48
N GLU A 279 -26.86 -5.70 9.65
CA GLU A 279 -27.92 -5.82 10.68
C GLU A 279 -29.21 -5.13 10.27
N ILE A 280 -29.15 -4.01 9.56
CA ILE A 280 -30.35 -3.32 9.02
C ILE A 280 -31.04 -4.18 7.95
N SER A 281 -30.28 -4.92 7.13
CA SER A 281 -30.85 -5.81 6.12
C SER A 281 -31.53 -7.04 6.72
N VAL A 282 -31.02 -7.58 7.82
CA VAL A 282 -31.59 -8.76 8.51
C VAL A 282 -32.87 -8.40 9.29
N GLN A 283 -32.98 -7.20 9.85
CA GLN A 283 -34.19 -6.75 10.54
C GLN A 283 -35.35 -6.45 9.58
N ARG A 284 -35.11 -5.97 8.36
CA ARG A 284 -36.14 -5.77 7.35
C ARG A 284 -36.72 -7.07 6.79
N ALA A 285 -35.98 -8.16 6.82
CA ALA A 285 -36.46 -9.47 6.35
C ALA A 285 -37.34 -10.23 7.36
N LYS A 286 -37.42 -9.80 8.62
CA LYS A 286 -38.23 -10.46 9.67
C LYS A 286 -39.58 -9.79 9.97
N GLY A 287 -39.97 -8.73 9.27
CA GLY A 287 -41.24 -8.03 9.42
C GLY A 287 -42.21 -8.34 8.28
N GLY A 288 -42.66 -9.58 8.13
CA GLY A 288 -43.77 -9.94 7.29
C GLY A 288 -45.14 -9.62 7.95
N PRO A 289 -46.21 -9.29 7.20
CA PRO A 289 -47.47 -8.80 7.75
C PRO A 289 -48.20 -9.89 8.53
N ARG A 290 -48.67 -9.54 9.73
CA ARG A 290 -49.67 -10.32 10.44
C ARG A 290 -51.05 -9.88 9.92
N ASP A 291 -51.75 -10.83 9.31
CA ASP A 291 -53.15 -10.69 8.95
C ASP A 291 -54.02 -10.38 10.18
N ARG A 292 -54.89 -9.39 10.02
CA ARG A 292 -56.31 -9.36 10.44
C ARG A 292 -57.05 -8.38 9.57
#